data_f629ee8632f9363fb2d45ab1a5577e9a
#
_entry.id   f629ee8632f9363fb2d45ab1a5577e9a
#
_cell.length_a   1.000
_cell.length_b   1.000
_cell.length_c   1.000
_cell.angle_alpha   90.00
_cell.angle_beta   90.00
_cell.angle_gamma   90.00
#
_symmetry.space_group_name_H-M   'P 1'
#
loop_
_entity.id
_entity.type
_entity.pdbx_description
1 polymer ?
#
loop_
_entity_poly.entity_id
_entity_poly.type
_entity_poly.pdbx_seq_one_letter_code
_entity_poly.pdbx_strand_id
1 'polypeptide(L)'
;MKDRREINIEVFEDTMKQYKSNPTLKAAVSNSVANQKFTAADETVELPQCAGYSPTVTVSGKRSLEAAVEYAKQGMKTCVLNFASAGNPGG
;
A
#
# COMPACT_ATOMS: atom_id res chain seq x y z
N MET A 1 28.20 -4.49 -12.83
CA MET A 1 27.09 -5.07 -12.08
C MET A 1 26.48 -4.01 -11.16
N LYS A 2 25.18 -3.77 -11.28
CA LYS A 2 24.49 -2.80 -10.45
C LYS A 2 24.26 -3.34 -9.06
N ASP A 3 24.46 -2.50 -8.04
CA ASP A 3 24.13 -2.92 -6.68
C ASP A 3 22.60 -2.83 -6.44
N ARG A 4 22.15 -3.33 -5.30
CA ARG A 4 20.73 -3.38 -4.98
C ARG A 4 20.09 -1.99 -4.90
N ARG A 5 20.86 -0.99 -4.44
CA ARG A 5 20.37 0.38 -4.35
C ARG A 5 20.09 0.96 -5.73
N GLU A 6 21.00 0.76 -6.68
CA GLU A 6 20.83 1.22 -8.06
C GLU A 6 19.61 0.57 -8.71
N ILE A 7 19.43 -0.74 -8.52
CA ILE A 7 18.26 -1.48 -9.01
C ILE A 7 16.97 -0.91 -8.40
N ASN A 8 16.95 -0.64 -7.12
CA ASN A 8 15.77 -0.09 -6.45
C ASN A 8 15.43 1.32 -6.95
N ILE A 9 16.43 2.15 -7.24
CA ILE A 9 16.22 3.47 -7.82
C ILE A 9 15.59 3.34 -9.21
N GLU A 10 16.06 2.43 -10.03
CA GLU A 10 15.49 2.18 -11.36
C GLU A 10 14.03 1.71 -11.26
N VAL A 11 13.73 0.82 -10.34
CA VAL A 11 12.35 0.35 -10.10
C VAL A 11 11.45 1.50 -9.68
N PHE A 12 11.93 2.36 -8.77
CA PHE A 12 11.19 3.54 -8.33
C PHE A 12 10.91 4.48 -9.49
N GLU A 13 11.92 4.81 -10.30
CA GLU A 13 11.78 5.68 -11.46
C GLU A 13 10.79 5.10 -12.49
N ASP A 14 10.87 3.80 -12.75
CA ASP A 14 9.94 3.12 -13.64
C ASP A 14 8.50 3.19 -13.10
N THR A 15 8.31 2.96 -11.82
CA THR A 15 7.00 3.07 -11.17
C THR A 15 6.40 4.46 -11.34
N MET A 16 7.21 5.50 -11.11
CA MET A 16 6.78 6.88 -11.30
C MET A 16 6.37 7.15 -12.76
N LYS A 17 7.15 6.65 -13.70
CA LYS A 17 6.86 6.76 -15.12
C LYS A 17 5.55 6.04 -15.49
N GLN A 18 5.34 4.84 -14.97
CA GLN A 18 4.15 4.03 -15.26
C GLN A 18 2.86 4.73 -14.81
N TYR A 19 2.81 5.23 -13.57
CA TYR A 19 1.58 5.86 -13.11
C TYR A 19 1.30 7.22 -13.78
N LYS A 20 2.33 7.89 -14.31
CA LYS A 20 2.16 9.15 -15.05
C LYS A 20 1.67 8.94 -16.48
N SER A 21 2.07 7.83 -17.11
CA SER A 21 1.74 7.53 -18.50
C SER A 21 0.51 6.64 -18.69
N ASN A 22 0.19 5.81 -17.71
CA ASN A 22 -0.95 4.90 -17.80
C ASN A 22 -2.20 5.56 -17.20
N PRO A 23 -3.27 5.79 -18.00
CA PRO A 23 -4.48 6.46 -17.52
C PRO A 23 -5.17 5.73 -16.34
N THR A 24 -5.17 4.41 -16.35
CA THR A 24 -5.77 3.59 -15.28
C THR A 24 -5.02 3.78 -13.96
N LEU A 25 -3.69 3.73 -14.00
CA LEU A 25 -2.85 3.93 -12.81
C LEU A 25 -2.94 5.37 -12.33
N LYS A 26 -2.95 6.34 -13.23
CA LYS A 26 -3.09 7.74 -12.89
C LYS A 26 -4.41 8.03 -12.18
N ALA A 27 -5.50 7.45 -12.67
CA ALA A 27 -6.81 7.56 -12.03
C ALA A 27 -6.82 6.92 -10.63
N ALA A 28 -6.20 5.75 -10.48
CA ALA A 28 -6.08 5.08 -9.20
C ALA A 28 -5.29 5.91 -8.17
N VAL A 29 -4.19 6.53 -8.59
CA VAL A 29 -3.38 7.41 -7.74
C VAL A 29 -4.19 8.64 -7.33
N SER A 30 -4.88 9.29 -8.27
CA SER A 30 -5.73 10.45 -7.98
C SER A 30 -6.85 10.12 -6.98
N ASN A 31 -7.49 8.98 -7.16
CA ASN A 31 -8.52 8.50 -6.24
C ASN A 31 -7.96 8.22 -4.84
N SER A 32 -6.80 7.62 -4.76
CA SER A 32 -6.11 7.33 -3.50
C SER A 32 -5.77 8.63 -2.75
N VAL A 33 -5.23 9.62 -3.45
CA VAL A 33 -4.89 10.93 -2.86
C VAL A 33 -6.15 11.64 -2.37
N ALA A 34 -7.23 11.61 -3.14
CA ALA A 34 -8.50 12.25 -2.78
C ALA A 34 -9.14 11.62 -1.52
N ASN A 35 -8.91 10.34 -1.28
CA ASN A 35 -9.46 9.62 -0.14
C ASN A 35 -8.48 9.46 1.02
N GLN A 36 -7.31 10.07 0.92
CA GLN A 36 -6.30 10.01 1.97
C GLN A 36 -6.76 10.71 3.23
N LYS A 37 -6.57 10.05 4.38
CA LYS A 37 -6.87 10.63 5.68
C LYS A 37 -5.60 10.69 6.51
N PHE A 38 -5.28 11.86 7.02
CA PHE A 38 -4.18 12.05 7.97
C PHE A 38 -4.74 12.06 9.39
N THR A 39 -4.18 11.22 10.25
CA THR A 39 -4.53 11.18 11.68
C THR A 39 -3.31 11.65 12.47
N ALA A 40 -3.46 12.75 13.21
CA ALA A 40 -2.39 13.28 14.04
C ALA A 40 -2.17 12.41 15.29
N ALA A 41 -0.98 12.49 15.88
CA ALA A 41 -0.61 11.65 17.03
C ALA A 41 -1.49 11.90 18.27
N ASP A 42 -2.03 13.12 18.41
CA ASP A 42 -2.92 13.52 19.52
C ASP A 42 -4.40 13.36 19.18
N GLU A 43 -4.74 12.92 17.99
CA GLU A 43 -6.11 12.72 17.53
C GLU A 43 -6.65 11.38 18.03
N THR A 44 -7.86 11.40 18.59
CA THR A 44 -8.55 10.19 19.03
C THR A 44 -9.36 9.61 17.87
N VAL A 45 -9.15 8.33 17.60
CA VAL A 45 -9.89 7.59 16.58
C VAL A 45 -10.90 6.67 17.26
N GLU A 46 -12.17 6.81 16.87
CA GLU A 46 -13.20 5.89 17.32
C GLU A 46 -13.11 4.59 16.53
N LEU A 47 -13.00 3.47 17.27
CA LEU A 47 -12.97 2.16 16.64
C LEU A 47 -14.40 1.61 16.58
N PRO A 48 -14.81 1.05 15.42
CA PRO A 48 -16.12 0.40 15.33
C PRO A 48 -16.16 -0.84 16.22
N GLN A 49 -17.35 -1.12 16.77
CA GLN A 49 -17.54 -2.36 17.51
C GLN A 49 -17.60 -3.53 16.54
N CYS A 50 -16.71 -4.51 16.77
CA CYS A 50 -16.62 -5.72 15.96
C CYS A 50 -17.23 -6.91 16.70
N ALA A 51 -18.44 -6.77 17.23
CA ALA A 51 -19.12 -7.87 17.92
C ALA A 51 -19.53 -8.97 16.94
N GLY A 52 -19.25 -10.22 17.28
CA GLY A 52 -19.66 -11.38 16.50
C GLY A 52 -18.71 -11.85 15.42
N TYR A 53 -17.53 -11.24 15.29
CA TYR A 53 -16.52 -11.67 14.32
C TYR A 53 -15.34 -12.34 15.01
N SER A 54 -14.97 -13.52 14.52
CA SER A 54 -13.74 -14.20 14.91
C SER A 54 -12.69 -13.97 13.84
N PRO A 55 -11.57 -13.29 14.13
CA PRO A 55 -10.53 -13.10 13.15
C PRO A 55 -9.80 -14.41 12.83
N THR A 56 -9.49 -14.63 11.56
CA THR A 56 -8.61 -15.70 11.14
C THR A 56 -7.22 -15.12 10.92
N VAL A 57 -6.21 -15.68 11.59
CA VAL A 57 -4.83 -15.26 11.43
C VAL A 57 -4.10 -16.27 10.56
N THR A 58 -3.50 -15.78 9.48
CA THR A 58 -2.74 -16.62 8.55
C THR A 58 -1.32 -16.07 8.44
N VAL A 59 -0.33 -16.94 8.58
CA VAL A 59 1.09 -16.59 8.39
C VAL A 59 1.58 -17.24 7.11
N SER A 60 2.17 -16.46 6.22
CA SER A 60 2.73 -16.96 4.96
C SER A 60 4.08 -16.33 4.68
N GLY A 61 4.85 -16.93 3.76
CA GLY A 61 6.13 -16.38 3.29
C GLY A 61 5.99 -15.31 2.22
N LYS A 62 4.78 -14.88 1.91
CA LYS A 62 4.54 -13.86 0.88
C LYS A 62 4.89 -12.46 1.38
N ARG A 63 5.30 -11.61 0.45
CA ARG A 63 5.45 -10.17 0.75
C ARG A 63 4.09 -9.54 0.92
N SER A 64 4.04 -8.43 1.68
CA SER A 64 2.78 -7.76 2.03
C SER A 64 1.92 -7.41 0.82
N LEU A 65 2.52 -6.85 -0.23
CA LEU A 65 1.78 -6.47 -1.44
C LEU A 65 1.32 -7.68 -2.24
N GLU A 66 2.10 -8.76 -2.27
CA GLU A 66 1.70 -10.01 -2.92
C GLU A 66 0.45 -10.60 -2.27
N ALA A 67 0.45 -10.67 -0.95
CA ALA A 67 -0.69 -11.13 -0.18
C ALA A 67 -1.92 -10.23 -0.39
N ALA A 68 -1.71 -8.91 -0.38
CA ALA A 68 -2.79 -7.95 -0.60
C ALA A 68 -3.44 -8.11 -1.97
N VAL A 69 -2.65 -8.28 -3.02
CA VAL A 69 -3.17 -8.49 -4.38
C VAL A 69 -3.99 -9.77 -4.47
N GLU A 70 -3.54 -10.86 -3.83
CA GLU A 70 -4.29 -12.11 -3.82
C GLU A 70 -5.66 -11.97 -3.13
N TYR A 71 -5.70 -11.32 -1.97
CA TYR A 71 -6.96 -11.08 -1.28
C TYR A 71 -7.89 -10.15 -2.08
N ALA A 72 -7.35 -9.13 -2.70
CA ALA A 72 -8.12 -8.22 -3.54
C ALA A 72 -8.73 -8.93 -4.75
N LYS A 73 -7.99 -9.87 -5.36
CA LYS A 73 -8.52 -10.70 -6.45
C LYS A 73 -9.65 -11.61 -6.03
N GLN A 74 -9.72 -11.96 -4.75
CA GLN A 74 -10.83 -12.74 -4.19
C GLN A 74 -12.04 -11.87 -3.83
N GLY A 75 -12.01 -10.57 -4.11
CA GLY A 75 -13.09 -9.65 -3.82
C GLY A 75 -13.12 -9.14 -2.38
N MET A 76 -12.06 -9.38 -1.59
CA MET A 76 -11.98 -8.91 -0.22
C MET A 76 -11.55 -7.45 -0.14
N LYS A 77 -12.14 -6.70 0.78
CA LYS A 77 -11.64 -5.38 1.14
C LYS A 77 -10.34 -5.56 1.89
N THR A 78 -9.26 -5.01 1.35
CA THR A 78 -7.90 -5.29 1.84
C THR A 78 -7.24 -4.01 2.32
N CYS A 79 -6.62 -4.08 3.51
CA CYS A 79 -5.79 -3.02 4.05
C CYS A 79 -4.36 -3.53 4.18
N VAL A 80 -3.38 -2.72 3.78
CA VAL A 80 -1.96 -3.09 3.80
C VAL A 80 -1.18 -2.08 4.62
N LEU A 81 -0.38 -2.58 5.57
CA LEU A 81 0.55 -1.73 6.28
C LEU A 81 1.72 -1.37 5.37
N ASN A 82 1.99 -0.08 5.23
CA ASN A 82 3.08 0.43 4.42
C ASN A 82 4.25 0.85 5.31
N PHE A 83 5.39 0.22 5.12
CA PHE A 83 6.63 0.48 5.86
C PHE A 83 7.54 1.49 5.14
N ALA A 84 6.99 2.35 4.29
CA ALA A 84 7.78 3.32 3.54
C ALA A 84 8.51 4.31 4.47
N SER A 85 9.63 4.83 3.98
CA SER A 85 10.37 5.86 4.69
C SER A 85 9.59 7.17 4.73
N ALA A 86 9.59 7.83 5.87
CA ALA A 86 8.96 9.15 6.01
C ALA A 86 9.73 10.27 5.27
N GLY A 87 11.01 10.07 5.04
CA GLY A 87 11.86 11.10 4.44
C GLY A 87 12.19 10.88 2.96
N ASN A 88 12.09 9.66 2.46
CA ASN A 88 12.48 9.31 1.09
C ASN A 88 11.34 8.62 0.36
N PRO A 89 10.79 9.23 -0.71
CA PRO A 89 9.80 8.56 -1.55
C PRO A 89 10.36 7.26 -2.14
N GLY A 90 9.65 6.15 -1.95
CA GLY A 90 10.09 4.83 -2.41
C GLY A 90 11.06 4.11 -1.49
N GLY A 91 11.40 4.67 -0.36
CA GLY A 91 12.23 4.00 0.66
C GLY A 91 13.73 4.22 0.60
#